data_2c0cd8ac2362ef95d50b6fb310997b90
#
_entry.id   2c0cd8ac2362ef95d50b6fb310997b90
#
_cell.length_a   1.000
_cell.length_b   1.000
_cell.length_c   1.000
_cell.angle_alpha   90.00
_cell.angle_beta   90.00
_cell.angle_gamma   90.00
#
_symmetry.space_group_name_H-M   'P 1'
#
loop_
_entity.id
_entity.type
_entity.pdbx_description
1 polymer ?
#
loop_
_entity_poly.entity_id
_entity_poly.type
_entity_poly.pdbx_seq_one_letter_code
_entity_poly.pdbx_strand_id
1 'polypeptide(L)'
;MVELIWQYRKKPRARATAKLLNDEVYKTFDDAIKIAEILNIDTASGYALDLVGRHVGVNREQQNLILKDFFAFTQTEKKQGFNKGEFYRLGNSLKGSFYLNDYDFRFLIKAKIIKNYQTGTLENIYKSLEFLLGAGNFIFDNYDMTLNLVLKNTNTTQFLINLIFKNDILARPVGVGLNVILIAGTKCFGFKQNKANLAFGVGKFARIYKEQ
;
A
#
# COMPACT_ATOMS: atom_id res chain seq x y z
N MET A 1 -8.19 -20.83 39.16
CA MET A 1 -8.91 -21.74 40.09
C MET A 1 -9.85 -20.86 40.91
N VAL A 2 -11.15 -21.14 40.97
CA VAL A 2 -12.10 -20.31 41.73
C VAL A 2 -12.02 -20.71 43.20
N GLU A 3 -11.53 -19.82 44.03
CA GLU A 3 -11.47 -20.03 45.48
C GLU A 3 -12.74 -19.55 46.16
N LEU A 4 -13.50 -20.48 46.70
CA LEU A 4 -14.68 -20.20 47.53
C LEU A 4 -14.33 -20.38 49.01
N ILE A 5 -14.92 -19.54 49.86
CA ILE A 5 -14.85 -19.74 51.34
C ILE A 5 -15.31 -21.11 51.70
N TRP A 6 -14.73 -21.67 52.74
CA TRP A 6 -14.86 -23.08 53.11
C TRP A 6 -16.32 -23.55 53.21
N GLN A 7 -17.25 -22.72 53.69
CA GLN A 7 -18.68 -22.99 53.84
C GLN A 7 -19.39 -23.29 52.52
N TYR A 8 -18.94 -22.68 51.40
CA TYR A 8 -19.57 -22.84 50.06
C TYR A 8 -18.80 -23.76 49.13
N ARG A 9 -17.61 -24.22 49.54
CA ARG A 9 -16.70 -25.03 48.70
C ARG A 9 -17.36 -26.31 48.16
N LYS A 10 -18.29 -26.92 48.91
CA LYS A 10 -19.02 -28.14 48.51
C LYS A 10 -20.39 -27.85 47.89
N LYS A 11 -20.82 -26.59 47.78
CA LYS A 11 -22.14 -26.25 47.25
C LYS A 11 -22.06 -26.08 45.72
N PRO A 12 -22.76 -26.96 44.93
CA PRO A 12 -22.63 -26.96 43.47
C PRO A 12 -23.11 -25.65 42.83
N ARG A 13 -24.20 -25.06 43.32
CA ARG A 13 -24.72 -23.77 42.81
C ARG A 13 -23.74 -22.62 43.04
N ALA A 14 -23.16 -22.53 44.24
CA ALA A 14 -22.18 -21.47 44.53
C ALA A 14 -20.90 -21.59 43.65
N ARG A 15 -20.46 -22.82 43.40
CA ARG A 15 -19.36 -23.09 42.47
C ARG A 15 -19.69 -22.69 41.05
N ALA A 16 -20.89 -23.01 40.58
CA ALA A 16 -21.35 -22.64 39.24
C ALA A 16 -21.41 -21.12 39.06
N THR A 17 -21.97 -20.40 40.02
CA THR A 17 -22.05 -18.93 39.98
C THR A 17 -20.65 -18.29 40.01
N ALA A 18 -19.79 -18.77 40.91
CA ALA A 18 -18.43 -18.24 41.00
C ALA A 18 -17.59 -18.55 39.74
N LYS A 19 -17.78 -19.72 39.15
CA LYS A 19 -17.14 -20.07 37.87
C LYS A 19 -17.65 -19.16 36.75
N LEU A 20 -18.94 -18.92 36.64
CA LEU A 20 -19.50 -18.04 35.61
C LEU A 20 -18.96 -16.62 35.71
N LEU A 21 -18.91 -16.03 36.91
CA LEU A 21 -18.34 -14.71 37.11
C LEU A 21 -16.85 -14.66 36.74
N ASN A 22 -16.09 -15.69 37.11
CA ASN A 22 -14.68 -15.76 36.79
C ASN A 22 -14.44 -15.93 35.29
N ASP A 23 -15.23 -16.75 34.61
CA ASP A 23 -15.14 -16.96 33.18
C ASP A 23 -15.47 -15.66 32.40
N GLU A 24 -16.44 -14.87 32.85
CA GLU A 24 -16.74 -13.55 32.26
C GLU A 24 -15.62 -12.54 32.49
N VAL A 25 -14.98 -12.53 33.66
CA VAL A 25 -13.82 -11.66 33.93
C VAL A 25 -12.65 -12.05 33.01
N TYR A 26 -12.31 -13.32 32.89
CA TYR A 26 -11.25 -13.76 31.99
C TYR A 26 -11.53 -13.41 30.53
N LYS A 27 -12.78 -13.61 30.09
CA LYS A 27 -13.20 -13.25 28.74
C LYS A 27 -13.01 -11.75 28.46
N THR A 28 -13.33 -10.90 29.43
CA THR A 28 -13.14 -9.43 29.32
C THR A 28 -11.67 -9.07 29.19
N PHE A 29 -10.78 -9.73 29.94
CA PHE A 29 -9.34 -9.53 29.81
C PHE A 29 -8.80 -10.02 28.45
N ASP A 30 -9.24 -11.19 28.00
CA ASP A 30 -8.87 -11.72 26.67
C ASP A 30 -9.34 -10.81 25.54
N ASP A 31 -10.53 -10.25 25.66
CA ASP A 31 -11.05 -9.29 24.67
C ASP A 31 -10.28 -7.95 24.70
N ALA A 32 -9.84 -7.51 25.88
CA ALA A 32 -8.99 -6.31 26.00
C ALA A 32 -7.61 -6.52 25.33
N ILE A 33 -7.02 -7.70 25.46
CA ILE A 33 -5.76 -8.05 24.78
C ILE A 33 -5.96 -8.07 23.25
N LYS A 34 -7.07 -8.66 22.78
CA LYS A 34 -7.40 -8.71 21.34
C LYS A 34 -7.59 -7.32 20.73
N ILE A 35 -8.08 -6.32 21.49
CA ILE A 35 -8.19 -4.94 21.00
C ILE A 35 -6.83 -4.38 20.60
N ALA A 36 -5.77 -4.66 21.36
CA ALA A 36 -4.43 -4.24 21.00
C ALA A 36 -3.92 -4.90 19.70
N GLU A 37 -4.30 -6.17 19.47
CA GLU A 37 -3.94 -6.91 18.26
C GLU A 37 -4.74 -6.46 17.02
N ILE A 38 -5.97 -5.99 17.20
CA ILE A 38 -6.83 -5.51 16.10
C ILE A 38 -6.21 -4.32 15.38
N LEU A 39 -5.45 -3.48 16.08
CA LEU A 39 -4.77 -2.31 15.50
C LEU A 39 -3.40 -2.64 14.88
N ASN A 40 -3.00 -3.89 14.85
CA ASN A 40 -1.77 -4.29 14.18
C ASN A 40 -1.93 -4.12 12.66
N ILE A 41 -1.04 -3.35 12.05
CA ILE A 41 -1.08 -2.99 10.63
C ILE A 41 -1.09 -4.21 9.70
N ASP A 42 -0.50 -5.33 10.11
CA ASP A 42 -0.40 -6.55 9.28
C ASP A 42 -1.68 -7.37 9.28
N THR A 43 -2.43 -7.35 10.38
CA THR A 43 -3.66 -8.15 10.58
C THR A 43 -4.94 -7.32 10.53
N ALA A 44 -4.85 -6.00 10.75
CA ALA A 44 -6.00 -5.10 10.76
C ALA A 44 -6.75 -5.12 9.42
N SER A 45 -8.07 -5.07 9.47
CA SER A 45 -8.95 -5.01 8.29
C SER A 45 -10.09 -4.01 8.50
N GLY A 46 -10.63 -3.50 7.39
CA GLY A 46 -11.78 -2.60 7.40
C GLY A 46 -11.55 -1.35 8.25
N TYR A 47 -12.47 -1.08 9.18
CA TYR A 47 -12.44 0.12 10.03
C TYR A 47 -11.20 0.21 10.94
N ALA A 48 -10.70 -0.92 11.44
CA ALA A 48 -9.48 -0.92 12.26
C ALA A 48 -8.26 -0.41 11.47
N LEU A 49 -8.14 -0.83 10.21
CA LEU A 49 -7.11 -0.34 9.31
C LEU A 49 -7.30 1.14 8.97
N ASP A 50 -8.55 1.63 8.88
CA ASP A 50 -8.84 3.05 8.67
C ASP A 50 -8.42 3.91 9.86
N LEU A 51 -8.56 3.40 11.09
CA LEU A 51 -8.04 4.07 12.28
C LEU A 51 -6.52 4.21 12.25
N VAL A 52 -5.81 3.12 11.90
CA VAL A 52 -4.35 3.15 11.74
C VAL A 52 -3.95 4.16 10.67
N GLY A 53 -4.65 4.16 9.52
CA GLY A 53 -4.40 5.12 8.44
C GLY A 53 -4.56 6.57 8.88
N ARG A 54 -5.61 6.89 9.63
CA ARG A 54 -5.83 8.25 10.17
C ARG A 54 -4.71 8.69 11.12
N HIS A 55 -4.19 7.81 11.96
CA HIS A 55 -3.05 8.11 12.83
C HIS A 55 -1.77 8.41 12.04
N VAL A 56 -1.57 7.72 10.93
CA VAL A 56 -0.41 7.94 10.05
C VAL A 56 -0.60 9.16 9.12
N GLY A 57 -1.83 9.67 9.00
CA GLY A 57 -2.18 10.80 8.15
C GLY A 57 -2.49 10.39 6.71
N VAL A 58 -3.11 9.23 6.52
CA VAL A 58 -3.53 8.71 5.21
C VAL A 58 -5.00 8.29 5.26
N ASN A 59 -5.77 8.71 4.27
CA ASN A 59 -7.15 8.30 4.10
C ASN A 59 -7.27 7.18 3.06
N ARG A 60 -8.25 6.30 3.24
CA ARG A 60 -8.55 5.23 2.28
C ARG A 60 -9.11 5.78 0.97
N GLU A 61 -9.88 6.85 1.04
CA GLU A 61 -10.36 7.55 -0.14
C GLU A 61 -9.25 8.40 -0.74
N GLN A 62 -8.75 8.00 -1.90
CA GLN A 62 -7.74 8.73 -2.64
C GLN A 62 -8.39 9.51 -3.76
N GLN A 63 -8.19 10.81 -3.75
CA GLN A 63 -8.64 11.70 -4.81
C GLN A 63 -7.59 11.76 -5.92
N ASN A 64 -8.03 11.89 -7.15
CA ASN A 64 -7.15 12.16 -8.31
C ASN A 64 -6.31 11.00 -8.85
N LEU A 65 -6.52 9.75 -8.41
CA LEU A 65 -5.77 8.59 -8.93
C LEU A 65 -6.21 8.16 -10.33
N ILE A 66 -7.49 8.36 -10.67
CA ILE A 66 -8.06 7.94 -11.94
C ILE A 66 -8.82 9.13 -12.55
N LEU A 67 -8.50 9.48 -13.79
CA LEU A 67 -9.31 10.40 -14.57
C LEU A 67 -10.61 9.70 -14.93
N LYS A 68 -11.76 10.34 -14.64
CA LYS A 68 -13.05 9.84 -15.12
C LYS A 68 -13.19 10.14 -16.60
N ASP A 69 -13.50 9.12 -17.36
CA ASP A 69 -13.84 9.25 -18.76
C ASP A 69 -15.29 9.70 -18.89
N PHE A 70 -15.49 10.94 -19.31
CA PHE A 70 -16.81 11.48 -19.59
C PHE A 70 -17.22 11.21 -21.03
N PHE A 71 -18.54 11.29 -21.28
CA PHE A 71 -19.10 11.18 -22.60
C PHE A 71 -18.54 12.24 -23.56
N ALA A 72 -18.24 11.84 -24.80
CA ALA A 72 -17.89 12.73 -25.88
C ALA A 72 -18.41 12.22 -27.23
N PHE A 73 -18.76 13.17 -28.09
CA PHE A 73 -19.27 12.87 -29.45
C PHE A 73 -18.18 12.39 -30.42
N THR A 74 -16.91 12.68 -30.15
CA THR A 74 -15.81 12.31 -31.04
C THR A 74 -15.10 11.08 -30.50
N GLN A 75 -14.82 10.10 -31.33
CA GLN A 75 -14.01 8.93 -30.99
C GLN A 75 -12.54 9.34 -30.77
N THR A 76 -12.26 9.94 -29.64
CA THR A 76 -10.91 10.12 -29.15
C THR A 76 -10.59 8.93 -28.25
N GLU A 77 -9.39 8.37 -28.33
CA GLU A 77 -8.97 7.12 -27.67
C GLU A 77 -9.20 7.05 -26.13
N LYS A 78 -9.55 8.16 -25.50
CA LYS A 78 -9.77 8.28 -24.05
C LYS A 78 -11.18 8.76 -23.66
N LYS A 79 -12.17 8.70 -24.57
CA LYS A 79 -13.53 9.17 -24.28
C LYS A 79 -14.55 8.10 -24.61
N GLN A 80 -15.61 8.03 -23.80
CA GLN A 80 -16.65 7.02 -23.96
C GLN A 80 -17.82 7.58 -24.77
N GLY A 81 -18.32 6.78 -25.71
CA GLY A 81 -19.48 7.13 -26.55
C GLY A 81 -20.83 6.92 -25.85
N PHE A 82 -21.92 6.98 -26.62
CA PHE A 82 -23.27 6.73 -26.15
C PHE A 82 -23.37 5.37 -25.41
N ASN A 83 -24.14 5.34 -24.32
CA ASN A 83 -24.39 4.18 -23.47
C ASN A 83 -23.21 3.66 -22.63
N LYS A 84 -22.03 4.30 -22.68
CA LYS A 84 -20.86 3.93 -21.91
C LYS A 84 -20.30 5.06 -21.05
N GLY A 85 -20.45 6.31 -21.51
CA GLY A 85 -19.90 7.48 -20.85
C GLY A 85 -20.93 8.23 -20.00
N GLU A 86 -20.49 8.70 -18.85
CA GLU A 86 -21.28 9.59 -17.99
C GLU A 86 -21.21 11.03 -18.49
N PHE A 87 -22.35 11.74 -18.53
CA PHE A 87 -22.34 13.16 -18.89
C PHE A 87 -21.70 14.00 -17.81
N TYR A 88 -20.78 14.89 -18.19
CA TYR A 88 -20.21 15.84 -17.25
C TYR A 88 -21.29 16.82 -16.76
N ARG A 89 -21.42 16.94 -15.45
CA ARG A 89 -22.26 17.97 -14.81
C ARG A 89 -21.36 19.06 -14.25
N LEU A 90 -21.73 20.31 -14.49
CA LEU A 90 -21.01 21.47 -13.97
C LEU A 90 -20.87 21.34 -12.43
N GLY A 91 -19.65 21.42 -11.93
CA GLY A 91 -19.34 21.22 -10.51
C GLY A 91 -18.91 19.80 -10.11
N ASN A 92 -19.02 18.81 -11.00
CA ASN A 92 -18.47 17.49 -10.74
C ASN A 92 -16.94 17.50 -10.89
N SER A 93 -16.27 16.81 -9.96
CA SER A 93 -14.82 16.59 -10.09
C SER A 93 -14.52 15.79 -11.36
N LEU A 94 -13.64 16.31 -12.20
CA LEU A 94 -13.10 15.58 -13.37
C LEU A 94 -12.29 14.34 -12.97
N LYS A 95 -11.93 14.25 -11.70
CA LYS A 95 -11.13 13.18 -11.12
C LYS A 95 -12.00 12.35 -10.20
N GLY A 96 -12.04 11.05 -10.41
CA GLY A 96 -12.74 10.13 -9.53
C GLY A 96 -12.04 9.96 -8.20
N SER A 97 -12.79 9.92 -7.11
CA SER A 97 -12.28 9.34 -5.87
C SER A 97 -12.27 7.82 -6.02
N PHE A 98 -11.17 7.20 -5.62
CA PHE A 98 -11.02 5.75 -5.60
C PHE A 98 -10.90 5.27 -4.15
N TYR A 99 -11.74 4.31 -3.79
CA TYR A 99 -11.72 3.71 -2.48
C TYR A 99 -10.81 2.49 -2.51
N LEU A 100 -9.70 2.56 -1.77
CA LEU A 100 -8.69 1.51 -1.75
C LEU A 100 -9.19 0.27 -1.01
N ASN A 101 -8.85 -0.91 -1.54
CA ASN A 101 -9.03 -2.16 -0.82
C ASN A 101 -8.04 -2.25 0.36
N ASP A 102 -8.23 -3.21 1.27
CA ASP A 102 -7.38 -3.35 2.46
C ASP A 102 -5.92 -3.61 2.13
N TYR A 103 -5.63 -4.33 1.04
CA TYR A 103 -4.28 -4.64 0.61
C TYR A 103 -3.53 -3.39 0.14
N ASP A 104 -4.13 -2.63 -0.76
CA ASP A 104 -3.53 -1.41 -1.32
C ASP A 104 -3.46 -0.31 -0.26
N PHE A 105 -4.45 -0.23 0.62
CA PHE A 105 -4.44 0.73 1.71
C PHE A 105 -3.36 0.44 2.75
N ARG A 106 -3.14 -0.83 3.09
CA ARG A 106 -2.05 -1.26 3.97
C ARG A 106 -0.69 -0.91 3.37
N PHE A 107 -0.52 -1.12 2.06
CA PHE A 107 0.69 -0.71 1.35
C PHE A 107 0.92 0.80 1.46
N LEU A 108 -0.12 1.61 1.24
CA LEU A 108 -0.05 3.07 1.33
C LEU A 108 0.30 3.55 2.75
N ILE A 109 -0.28 2.92 3.78
CA ILE A 109 0.05 3.22 5.19
C ILE A 109 1.52 2.91 5.48
N LYS A 110 2.02 1.73 5.08
CA LYS A 110 3.43 1.35 5.25
C LYS A 110 4.37 2.32 4.54
N ALA A 111 4.05 2.71 3.32
CA ALA A 111 4.81 3.69 2.56
C ALA A 111 4.87 5.05 3.26
N LYS A 112 3.75 5.51 3.80
CA LYS A 112 3.67 6.78 4.54
C LYS A 112 4.45 6.74 5.84
N ILE A 113 4.40 5.64 6.58
CA ILE A 113 5.21 5.45 7.80
C ILE A 113 6.69 5.59 7.47
N ILE A 114 7.16 4.90 6.44
CA ILE A 114 8.54 4.96 6.00
C ILE A 114 8.91 6.41 5.64
N LYS A 115 8.08 7.07 4.84
CA LYS A 115 8.31 8.47 4.44
C LYS A 115 8.41 9.42 5.62
N ASN A 116 7.64 9.19 6.68
CA ASN A 116 7.65 10.04 7.87
C ASN A 116 8.91 9.87 8.74
N TYR A 117 9.54 8.69 8.70
CA TYR A 117 10.67 8.36 9.59
C TYR A 117 12.02 8.30 8.89
N GLN A 118 12.05 8.38 7.56
CA GLN A 118 13.31 8.20 6.83
C GLN A 118 14.14 9.47 6.69
N THR A 119 15.44 9.27 6.81
CA THR A 119 16.45 10.23 6.35
C THR A 119 16.66 10.04 4.85
N GLY A 120 16.83 11.15 4.09
CA GLY A 120 16.95 11.13 2.62
C GLY A 120 18.29 10.61 2.10
N THR A 121 18.97 9.68 2.78
CA THR A 121 20.20 9.05 2.27
C THR A 121 19.85 7.96 1.25
N LEU A 122 20.68 7.81 0.21
CA LEU A 122 20.46 6.84 -0.86
C LEU A 122 20.26 5.41 -0.32
N GLU A 123 21.04 5.03 0.69
CA GLU A 123 20.94 3.72 1.34
C GLU A 123 19.58 3.51 2.01
N ASN A 124 19.06 4.51 2.71
CA ASN A 124 17.76 4.42 3.35
C ASN A 124 16.61 4.40 2.33
N ILE A 125 16.74 5.16 1.25
CA ILE A 125 15.78 5.13 0.14
C ILE A 125 15.76 3.74 -0.49
N TYR A 126 16.93 3.13 -0.71
CA TYR A 126 17.03 1.77 -1.22
C TYR A 126 16.38 0.74 -0.29
N LYS A 127 16.69 0.79 1.01
CA LYS A 127 16.06 -0.09 2.02
C LYS A 127 14.54 0.06 2.06
N SER A 128 14.04 1.28 1.92
CA SER A 128 12.61 1.56 1.84
C SER A 128 11.96 0.94 0.63
N LEU A 129 12.64 1.06 -0.51
CA LEU A 129 12.18 0.49 -1.77
C LEU A 129 12.11 -1.04 -1.68
N GLU A 130 13.15 -1.67 -1.12
CA GLU A 130 13.19 -3.11 -0.92
C GLU A 130 12.09 -3.59 0.03
N PHE A 131 11.82 -2.86 1.10
CA PHE A 131 10.74 -3.18 2.03
C PHE A 131 9.35 -3.05 1.39
N LEU A 132 9.12 -2.02 0.57
CA LEU A 132 7.82 -1.76 -0.04
C LEU A 132 7.53 -2.63 -1.25
N LEU A 133 8.51 -2.78 -2.15
CA LEU A 133 8.33 -3.40 -3.46
C LEU A 133 9.05 -4.74 -3.60
N GLY A 134 9.76 -5.16 -2.54
CA GLY A 134 10.55 -6.39 -2.54
C GLY A 134 11.90 -6.26 -3.23
N ALA A 135 12.67 -7.34 -3.18
CA ALA A 135 14.01 -7.39 -3.73
C ALA A 135 14.03 -7.34 -5.27
N GLY A 136 15.06 -6.74 -5.82
CA GLY A 136 15.29 -6.66 -7.27
C GLY A 136 14.88 -5.34 -7.92
N ASN A 137 14.42 -4.39 -7.13
CA ASN A 137 14.24 -3.01 -7.54
C ASN A 137 15.49 -2.22 -7.18
N PHE A 138 15.85 -1.23 -8.00
CA PHE A 138 17.07 -0.44 -7.84
C PHE A 138 16.74 1.04 -7.91
N ILE A 139 17.54 1.82 -7.20
CA ILE A 139 17.51 3.28 -7.29
C ILE A 139 18.95 3.76 -7.48
N PHE A 140 19.12 4.74 -8.33
CA PHE A 140 20.43 5.37 -8.51
C PHE A 140 20.27 6.86 -8.79
N ASP A 141 21.27 7.61 -8.37
CA ASP A 141 21.34 9.05 -8.52
C ASP A 141 21.91 9.40 -9.91
N ASN A 142 21.26 10.34 -10.60
CA ASN A 142 21.75 10.87 -11.88
C ASN A 142 22.70 12.06 -11.73
N TYR A 143 22.92 12.56 -10.51
CA TYR A 143 23.71 13.77 -10.25
C TYR A 143 23.17 15.05 -10.90
N ASP A 144 21.89 15.06 -11.25
CA ASP A 144 21.16 16.19 -11.84
C ASP A 144 19.92 16.59 -11.03
N MET A 145 19.92 16.31 -9.73
CA MET A 145 18.76 16.46 -8.84
C MET A 145 17.60 15.54 -9.21
N THR A 146 17.88 14.42 -9.88
CA THR A 146 16.88 13.39 -10.17
C THR A 146 17.39 11.99 -9.77
N LEU A 147 16.47 11.18 -9.24
CA LEU A 147 16.70 9.78 -8.93
C LEU A 147 16.00 8.90 -9.97
N ASN A 148 16.70 7.90 -10.47
CA ASN A 148 16.12 6.90 -11.34
C ASN A 148 15.69 5.68 -10.52
N LEU A 149 14.41 5.38 -10.54
CA LEU A 149 13.82 4.21 -9.93
C LEU A 149 13.64 3.12 -11.00
N VAL A 150 14.32 2.00 -10.83
CA VAL A 150 14.21 0.85 -11.72
C VAL A 150 13.33 -0.21 -11.08
N LEU A 151 12.16 -0.42 -11.64
CA LEU A 151 11.18 -1.39 -11.16
C LEU A 151 11.20 -2.65 -12.03
N LYS A 152 11.29 -3.80 -11.37
CA LYS A 152 11.15 -5.10 -12.01
C LYS A 152 9.68 -5.45 -12.17
N ASN A 153 9.22 -5.58 -13.40
CA ASN A 153 7.80 -5.70 -13.77
C ASN A 153 7.12 -7.04 -13.36
N THR A 154 7.65 -7.80 -12.44
CA THR A 154 7.01 -9.05 -12.03
C THR A 154 5.85 -8.85 -11.07
N ASN A 155 5.82 -7.75 -10.32
CA ASN A 155 4.82 -7.50 -9.28
C ASN A 155 4.28 -6.06 -9.26
N THR A 156 4.64 -5.24 -10.24
CA THR A 156 4.27 -3.81 -10.22
C THR A 156 3.00 -3.59 -11.02
N THR A 157 1.89 -3.44 -10.33
CA THR A 157 0.62 -3.05 -10.94
C THR A 157 0.69 -1.59 -11.39
N GLN A 158 0.04 -1.25 -12.52
CA GLN A 158 -0.09 0.14 -13.01
C GLN A 158 -0.59 1.09 -11.92
N PHE A 159 -1.45 0.59 -11.05
CA PHE A 159 -1.95 1.30 -9.88
C PHE A 159 -0.82 1.72 -8.91
N LEU A 160 0.12 0.81 -8.59
CA LEU A 160 1.27 1.12 -7.71
C LEU A 160 2.18 2.19 -8.33
N ILE A 161 2.39 2.13 -9.63
CA ILE A 161 3.17 3.15 -10.34
C ILE A 161 2.50 4.52 -10.23
N ASN A 162 1.19 4.59 -10.48
CA ASN A 162 0.43 5.82 -10.33
C ASN A 162 0.44 6.34 -8.89
N LEU A 163 0.40 5.46 -7.92
CA LEU A 163 0.46 5.80 -6.51
C LEU A 163 1.84 6.41 -6.14
N ILE A 164 2.92 5.82 -6.64
CA ILE A 164 4.29 6.32 -6.44
C ILE A 164 4.43 7.74 -7.00
N PHE A 165 3.93 7.99 -8.22
CA PHE A 165 4.03 9.28 -8.85
C PHE A 165 3.11 10.35 -8.25
N LYS A 166 1.83 10.03 -8.08
CA LYS A 166 0.81 11.03 -7.68
C LYS A 166 0.82 11.32 -6.19
N ASN A 167 1.03 10.30 -5.36
CA ASN A 167 1.02 10.46 -3.91
C ASN A 167 2.42 10.69 -3.32
N ASP A 168 3.45 10.70 -4.18
CA ASP A 168 4.83 10.91 -3.74
C ASP A 168 5.17 10.07 -2.50
N ILE A 169 4.84 8.77 -2.56
CA ILE A 169 4.99 7.86 -1.44
C ILE A 169 6.44 7.46 -1.14
N LEU A 170 7.34 7.65 -2.12
CA LEU A 170 8.75 7.35 -1.93
C LEU A 170 9.43 8.41 -1.06
N ALA A 171 10.16 7.94 -0.05
CA ALA A 171 11.00 8.82 0.75
C ALA A 171 12.14 9.34 -0.12
N ARG A 172 12.21 10.65 -0.34
CA ARG A 172 13.27 11.32 -1.11
C ARG A 172 13.55 12.71 -0.52
N PRO A 173 14.74 13.24 -0.71
CA PRO A 173 15.05 14.62 -0.33
C PRO A 173 14.14 15.62 -1.05
N VAL A 174 13.85 16.72 -0.37
CA VAL A 174 13.06 17.82 -0.95
C VAL A 174 13.81 18.43 -2.15
N GLY A 175 13.12 18.62 -3.25
CA GLY A 175 13.70 19.20 -4.48
C GLY A 175 14.33 18.17 -5.42
N VAL A 176 14.41 16.90 -5.05
CA VAL A 176 14.91 15.83 -5.92
C VAL A 176 13.77 15.21 -6.73
N GLY A 177 13.89 15.24 -8.05
CA GLY A 177 12.93 14.62 -8.98
C GLY A 177 13.01 13.09 -8.98
N LEU A 178 11.96 12.42 -9.47
CA LEU A 178 11.93 10.97 -9.62
C LEU A 178 11.60 10.59 -11.06
N ASN A 179 12.48 9.80 -11.68
CA ASN A 179 12.23 9.14 -12.96
C ASN A 179 11.99 7.66 -12.73
N VAL A 180 10.95 7.10 -13.32
CA VAL A 180 10.68 5.66 -13.21
C VAL A 180 11.05 4.96 -14.50
N ILE A 181 11.85 3.91 -14.37
CA ILE A 181 12.30 3.06 -15.46
C ILE A 181 11.67 1.67 -15.22
N LEU A 182 10.81 1.24 -16.12
CA LEU A 182 10.21 -0.08 -16.06
C LEU A 182 11.07 -1.09 -16.81
N ILE A 183 11.50 -2.12 -16.12
CA ILE A 183 12.12 -3.28 -16.76
C ILE A 183 11.02 -4.30 -17.05
N ALA A 184 10.64 -4.41 -18.32
CA ALA A 184 9.60 -5.33 -18.77
C ALA A 184 10.10 -6.78 -18.72
N GLY A 185 9.68 -7.52 -17.71
CA GLY A 185 9.78 -8.98 -17.63
C GLY A 185 11.18 -9.53 -17.31
N THR A 186 11.28 -10.85 -17.31
CA THR A 186 12.49 -11.63 -17.00
C THR A 186 13.54 -11.63 -18.12
N LYS A 187 13.29 -10.93 -19.22
CA LYS A 187 14.10 -10.97 -20.44
C LYS A 187 14.78 -9.62 -20.74
N CYS A 188 15.49 -9.08 -19.75
CA CYS A 188 16.26 -7.85 -19.95
C CYS A 188 17.55 -8.12 -20.74
N PHE A 189 17.90 -7.16 -21.58
CA PHE A 189 19.21 -7.15 -22.22
C PHE A 189 20.31 -6.89 -21.18
N GLY A 190 21.39 -7.63 -21.26
CA GLY A 190 22.57 -7.41 -20.43
C GLY A 190 23.75 -8.27 -20.87
N PHE A 191 24.94 -7.89 -20.42
CA PHE A 191 26.15 -8.61 -20.75
C PHE A 191 26.21 -9.95 -19.99
N LYS A 192 26.95 -10.91 -20.55
CA LYS A 192 27.05 -12.33 -20.16
C LYS A 192 27.46 -12.58 -18.68
N GLN A 193 27.91 -11.58 -17.96
CA GLN A 193 28.31 -11.70 -16.55
C GLN A 193 27.14 -12.01 -15.61
N ASN A 194 25.92 -11.68 -16.02
CA ASN A 194 24.73 -12.02 -15.24
C ASN A 194 23.89 -13.05 -16.00
N LYS A 195 23.79 -14.27 -15.44
CA LYS A 195 23.07 -15.41 -16.05
C LYS A 195 21.57 -15.16 -16.28
N ALA A 196 21.01 -14.15 -15.62
CA ALA A 196 19.59 -13.77 -15.76
C ALA A 196 19.32 -12.87 -16.98
N ASN A 197 20.35 -12.32 -17.60
CA ASN A 197 20.23 -11.40 -18.73
C ASN A 197 20.32 -12.13 -20.07
N LEU A 198 19.68 -11.57 -21.08
CA LEU A 198 19.66 -12.11 -22.44
C LEU A 198 20.51 -11.25 -23.38
N ALA A 199 21.09 -11.91 -24.39
CA ALA A 199 21.96 -11.30 -25.36
C ALA A 199 21.20 -10.43 -26.39
N PHE A 200 21.95 -9.84 -27.33
CA PHE A 200 21.43 -9.10 -28.47
C PHE A 200 20.41 -9.90 -29.27
N GLY A 201 19.34 -9.22 -29.68
CA GLY A 201 18.27 -9.85 -30.49
C GLY A 201 17.19 -10.58 -29.68
N VAL A 202 17.45 -10.93 -28.40
CA VAL A 202 16.51 -11.65 -27.54
C VAL A 202 16.12 -10.82 -26.32
N GLY A 203 17.07 -10.07 -25.74
CA GLY A 203 16.85 -9.22 -24.57
C GLY A 203 16.13 -7.92 -24.92
N LYS A 204 15.23 -7.48 -24.04
CA LYS A 204 14.53 -6.20 -24.18
C LYS A 204 15.22 -5.13 -23.36
N PHE A 205 15.33 -3.91 -23.91
CA PHE A 205 15.81 -2.76 -23.17
C PHE A 205 14.74 -2.26 -22.20
N ALA A 206 15.19 -1.70 -21.07
CA ALA A 206 14.33 -1.01 -20.14
C ALA A 206 13.62 0.18 -20.83
N ARG A 207 12.37 0.44 -20.46
CA ARG A 207 11.60 1.56 -20.99
C ARG A 207 11.38 2.59 -19.89
N ILE A 208 11.61 3.86 -20.21
CA ILE A 208 11.24 4.96 -19.33
C ILE A 208 9.72 5.05 -19.32
N TYR A 209 9.14 5.02 -18.12
CA TYR A 209 7.73 5.26 -17.94
C TYR A 209 7.46 6.76 -18.18
N LYS A 210 6.67 7.06 -19.19
CA LYS A 210 6.12 8.41 -19.41
C LYS A 210 4.68 8.40 -18.95
N GLU A 211 4.34 9.31 -18.05
CA GLU A 211 2.95 9.54 -17.65
C GLU A 211 2.15 9.93 -18.90
N GLN A 212 1.08 9.19 -19.19
CA GLN A 212 0.14 9.49 -20.28
C GLN A 212 -0.98 10.39 -19.78
#